data_740fd3ffeafa5425403ce2a5b595f945
#
_entry.id   740fd3ffeafa5425403ce2a5b595f945
#
_cell.length_a   1.000
_cell.length_b   1.000
_cell.length_c   1.000
_cell.angle_alpha   90.00
_cell.angle_beta   90.00
_cell.angle_gamma   90.00
#
_symmetry.space_group_name_H-M   'P 1'
#
loop_
_entity.id
_entity.type
_entity.pdbx_description
1 polymer ?
#
loop_
_entity_poly.entity_id
_entity_poly.type
_entity_poly.pdbx_seq_one_letter_code
_entity_poly.pdbx_strand_id
1 'polypeptide(L)'
;IRLADPKRGGDLLAQIMQLRRDLASEQGMVMPKVRIRDNMQLSSNQYRIRLATNPIASGQLEPSRLLALFHQQPADSLPGKLMVDPCSGRPGLWIEPALRDRPEVLQGTLFEPVEVICNHLQHVVRQHAHELLTRDATSQLINQLKKSAPTVVEELIPGLLSLGQVQQVLQRLLQEQVPIRQLLVILESLADRATHTKDLTLLTEHVRCRLARTICEQHRTTDGRM
;
A
#
# COMPACT_ATOMS: atom_id res chain seq x y z
N ILE A 1 -2.64 23.23 5.54
CA ILE A 1 -3.50 22.09 5.95
C ILE A 1 -3.25 21.81 7.43
N ARG A 2 -4.28 21.90 8.29
CA ARG A 2 -4.12 21.80 9.75
C ARG A 2 -3.50 20.45 10.19
N LEU A 3 -3.92 19.35 9.57
CA LEU A 3 -3.42 17.99 9.88
C LEU A 3 -1.95 17.75 9.48
N ALA A 4 -1.41 18.54 8.56
CA ALA A 4 -0.03 18.44 8.08
C ALA A 4 0.92 19.47 8.71
N ASP A 5 0.41 20.38 9.55
CA ASP A 5 1.19 21.43 10.18
C ASP A 5 1.64 21.00 11.58
N PRO A 6 2.94 20.67 11.79
CA PRO A 6 3.45 20.24 13.09
C PRO A 6 3.27 21.29 14.20
N LYS A 7 3.25 22.59 13.83
CA LYS A 7 3.05 23.70 14.79
C LYS A 7 1.62 23.73 15.34
N ARG A 8 0.70 23.07 14.66
CA ARG A 8 -0.72 22.96 15.05
C ARG A 8 -1.08 21.55 15.55
N GLY A 9 -0.07 20.74 15.88
CA GLY A 9 -0.26 19.37 16.34
C GLY A 9 -0.57 18.36 15.24
N GLY A 10 -0.33 18.71 13.97
CA GLY A 10 -0.53 17.79 12.86
C GLY A 10 0.63 16.82 12.71
N ASP A 11 0.35 15.53 12.67
CA ASP A 11 1.33 14.43 12.58
C ASP A 11 1.27 13.66 11.23
N LEU A 12 0.43 14.10 10.29
CA LEU A 12 0.23 13.44 9.00
C LEU A 12 1.54 13.16 8.26
N LEU A 13 2.50 14.10 8.29
CA LEU A 13 3.80 13.90 7.63
C LEU A 13 4.63 12.79 8.29
N ALA A 14 4.59 12.71 9.62
CA ALA A 14 5.29 11.66 10.37
C ALA A 14 4.65 10.28 10.10
N GLN A 15 3.33 10.20 10.09
CA GLN A 15 2.62 8.97 9.76
C GLN A 15 2.84 8.53 8.31
N ILE A 16 2.88 9.43 7.34
CA ILE A 16 3.25 9.10 5.95
C ILE A 16 4.70 8.60 5.86
N MET A 17 5.63 9.16 6.62
CA MET A 17 7.00 8.64 6.65
C MET A 17 7.07 7.23 7.26
N GLN A 18 6.28 6.95 8.28
CA GLN A 18 6.18 5.60 8.84
C GLN A 18 5.55 4.64 7.83
N LEU A 19 4.43 5.01 7.22
CA LEU A 19 3.76 4.24 6.16
C LEU A 19 4.71 3.85 5.02
N ARG A 20 5.60 4.76 4.60
CA ARG A 20 6.60 4.47 3.56
C ARG A 20 7.58 3.39 3.99
N ARG A 21 8.00 3.38 5.27
CA ARG A 21 8.89 2.36 5.82
C ARG A 21 8.20 1.00 5.90
N ASP A 22 6.96 1.00 6.36
CA ASP A 22 6.16 -0.21 6.49
C ASP A 22 5.90 -0.85 5.12
N LEU A 23 5.50 -0.06 4.13
CA LEU A 23 5.33 -0.54 2.74
C LEU A 23 6.64 -1.06 2.12
N ALA A 24 7.77 -0.41 2.41
CA ALA A 24 9.07 -0.91 1.92
C ALA A 24 9.41 -2.27 2.54
N SER A 25 9.12 -2.46 3.83
CA SER A 25 9.32 -3.73 4.54
C SER A 25 8.35 -4.82 4.08
N GLU A 26 7.07 -4.49 3.89
CA GLU A 26 6.02 -5.44 3.54
C GLU A 26 6.05 -5.82 2.06
N GLN A 27 6.10 -4.83 1.17
CA GLN A 27 5.99 -5.02 -0.27
C GLN A 27 7.36 -5.19 -0.97
N GLY A 28 8.44 -4.75 -0.32
CA GLY A 28 9.78 -4.76 -0.91
C GLY A 28 10.01 -3.65 -1.93
N MET A 29 9.17 -2.61 -1.95
CA MET A 29 9.32 -1.47 -2.85
C MET A 29 9.37 -0.15 -2.09
N VAL A 30 10.11 0.81 -2.61
CA VAL A 30 10.18 2.15 -2.03
C VAL A 30 9.09 3.04 -2.61
N MET A 31 8.12 3.40 -1.78
CA MET A 31 7.08 4.36 -2.15
C MET A 31 7.69 5.73 -2.48
N PRO A 32 7.31 6.37 -3.60
CA PRO A 32 7.75 7.72 -3.95
C PRO A 32 7.42 8.75 -2.85
N LYS A 33 8.08 9.91 -2.91
CA LYS A 33 7.78 11.02 -1.98
C LYS A 33 6.36 11.53 -2.20
N VAL A 34 5.56 11.55 -1.14
CA VAL A 34 4.22 12.13 -1.14
C VAL A 34 4.34 13.66 -1.06
N ARG A 35 3.60 14.36 -1.91
CA ARG A 35 3.50 15.82 -1.91
C ARG A 35 2.10 16.22 -1.46
N ILE A 36 2.01 16.97 -0.39
CA ILE A 36 0.75 17.53 0.11
C ILE A 36 0.62 18.96 -0.39
N ARG A 37 -0.52 19.30 -0.98
CA ARG A 37 -0.83 20.64 -1.50
C ARG A 37 -2.25 21.02 -1.15
N ASP A 38 -2.46 22.30 -0.84
CA ASP A 38 -3.80 22.87 -0.74
C ASP A 38 -4.45 22.95 -2.11
N ASN A 39 -5.75 22.70 -2.15
CA ASN A 39 -6.55 22.83 -3.37
C ASN A 39 -7.89 23.50 -3.05
N MET A 40 -8.03 24.74 -3.48
CA MET A 40 -9.23 25.57 -3.26
C MET A 40 -10.47 25.09 -4.01
N GLN A 41 -10.31 24.14 -4.95
CA GLN A 41 -11.44 23.57 -5.70
C GLN A 41 -12.12 22.42 -4.96
N LEU A 42 -11.52 21.91 -3.87
CA LEU A 42 -12.11 20.86 -3.06
C LEU A 42 -13.11 21.46 -2.07
N SER A 43 -14.17 20.72 -1.78
CA SER A 43 -15.09 21.04 -0.70
C SER A 43 -14.36 21.03 0.66
N SER A 44 -14.94 21.69 1.66
CA SER A 44 -14.40 21.66 3.01
C SER A 44 -14.22 20.22 3.50
N ASN A 45 -13.08 19.95 4.12
CA ASN A 45 -12.72 18.62 4.66
C ASN A 45 -12.60 17.49 3.62
N GLN A 46 -12.63 17.80 2.33
CA GLN A 46 -12.36 16.83 1.27
C GLN A 46 -10.87 16.72 1.01
N TYR A 47 -10.40 15.51 0.76
CA TYR A 47 -9.07 15.26 0.23
C TYR A 47 -9.13 14.45 -1.06
N ARG A 48 -8.05 14.50 -1.83
CA ARG A 48 -7.91 13.76 -3.08
C ARG A 48 -6.50 13.19 -3.20
N ILE A 49 -6.41 11.91 -3.50
CA ILE A 49 -5.15 11.22 -3.78
C ILE A 49 -4.98 11.21 -5.29
N ARG A 50 -3.77 11.57 -5.74
CA ARG A 50 -3.41 11.61 -7.16
C ARG A 50 -2.15 10.81 -7.41
N LEU A 51 -2.15 10.06 -8.49
CA LEU A 51 -0.94 9.43 -9.02
C LEU A 51 -0.51 10.23 -10.25
N ALA A 52 0.67 10.83 -10.19
CA ALA A 52 1.12 11.85 -11.13
C ALA A 52 0.08 13.00 -11.25
N THR A 53 -0.61 13.10 -12.36
CA THR A 53 -1.65 14.12 -12.62
C THR A 53 -3.07 13.60 -12.42
N ASN A 54 -3.27 12.28 -12.37
CA ASN A 54 -4.59 11.66 -12.37
C ASN A 54 -5.15 11.51 -10.94
N PRO A 55 -6.38 11.93 -10.68
CA PRO A 55 -7.05 11.62 -9.43
C PRO A 55 -7.45 10.14 -9.43
N ILE A 56 -7.02 9.39 -8.41
CA ILE A 56 -7.28 7.96 -8.28
C ILE A 56 -8.18 7.63 -7.09
N ALA A 57 -8.21 8.50 -6.08
CA ALA A 57 -9.08 8.34 -4.94
C ALA A 57 -9.43 9.69 -4.30
N SER A 58 -10.52 9.73 -3.56
CA SER A 58 -10.93 10.90 -2.77
C SER A 58 -11.71 10.47 -1.53
N GLY A 59 -11.79 11.34 -0.54
CA GLY A 59 -12.57 11.10 0.66
C GLY A 59 -12.90 12.39 1.37
N GLN A 60 -13.71 12.27 2.41
CA GLN A 60 -14.04 13.36 3.33
C GLN A 60 -13.62 12.99 4.74
N LEU A 61 -13.23 13.98 5.52
CA LEU A 61 -12.84 13.84 6.91
C LEU A 61 -13.68 14.76 7.78
N GLU A 62 -13.75 14.41 9.06
CA GLU A 62 -14.22 15.31 10.10
C GLU A 62 -13.07 15.55 11.09
N PRO A 63 -12.30 16.64 10.94
CA PRO A 63 -11.03 16.84 11.67
C PRO A 63 -11.13 16.87 13.20
N SER A 64 -12.35 17.11 13.73
CA SER A 64 -12.62 17.18 15.18
C SER A 64 -13.36 15.96 15.70
N ARG A 65 -13.54 14.92 14.89
CA ARG A 65 -14.30 13.71 15.23
C ARG A 65 -13.46 12.47 15.07
N LEU A 66 -13.89 11.37 15.67
CA LEU A 66 -13.34 10.03 15.50
C LEU A 66 -14.22 9.25 14.54
N LEU A 67 -13.62 8.44 13.69
CA LEU A 67 -14.33 7.50 12.83
C LEU A 67 -14.46 6.16 13.56
N ALA A 68 -15.69 5.75 13.83
CA ALA A 68 -16.00 4.40 14.28
C ALA A 68 -16.42 3.54 13.07
N LEU A 69 -15.69 2.48 12.76
CA LEU A 69 -16.03 1.50 11.72
C LEU A 69 -16.67 0.28 12.36
N PHE A 70 -17.81 -0.15 11.82
CA PHE A 70 -18.60 -1.27 12.32
C PHE A 70 -18.58 -2.43 11.32
N HIS A 71 -18.80 -3.65 11.84
CA HIS A 71 -19.00 -4.82 10.98
C HIS A 71 -20.43 -4.87 10.40
N GLN A 72 -21.39 -4.33 11.14
CA GLN A 72 -22.80 -4.17 10.75
C GLN A 72 -23.17 -2.70 10.79
N GLN A 73 -24.37 -2.36 10.36
CA GLN A 73 -24.83 -0.97 10.47
C GLN A 73 -24.81 -0.50 11.93
N PRO A 74 -24.30 0.73 12.19
CA PRO A 74 -24.32 1.29 13.54
C PRO A 74 -25.75 1.46 14.03
N ALA A 75 -25.96 1.36 15.35
CA ALA A 75 -27.27 1.56 15.93
C ALA A 75 -27.81 2.99 15.64
N ASP A 76 -29.08 3.11 15.30
CA ASP A 76 -29.73 4.41 15.01
C ASP A 76 -29.68 5.40 16.19
N SER A 77 -29.41 4.89 17.40
CA SER A 77 -29.27 5.69 18.63
C SER A 77 -27.95 6.44 18.74
N LEU A 78 -26.95 6.13 17.88
CA LEU A 78 -25.65 6.81 17.94
C LEU A 78 -25.65 8.10 17.13
N PRO A 79 -25.45 9.27 17.78
CA PRO A 79 -25.34 10.52 17.07
C PRO A 79 -24.02 10.63 16.31
N GLY A 80 -24.10 10.94 15.01
CA GLY A 80 -22.92 11.09 14.19
C GLY A 80 -23.23 11.30 12.71
N LYS A 81 -22.21 11.44 11.92
CA LYS A 81 -22.32 11.56 10.47
C LYS A 81 -21.94 10.24 9.81
N LEU A 82 -22.89 9.61 9.15
CA LEU A 82 -22.65 8.37 8.42
C LEU A 82 -21.66 8.57 7.28
N MET A 83 -20.82 7.57 7.08
CA MET A 83 -19.94 7.44 5.92
C MET A 83 -19.72 5.97 5.58
N VAL A 84 -19.15 5.73 4.41
CA VAL A 84 -18.63 4.42 4.02
C VAL A 84 -17.11 4.53 3.94
N ASP A 85 -16.42 3.63 4.63
CA ASP A 85 -14.95 3.60 4.59
C ASP A 85 -14.46 3.28 3.18
N PRO A 86 -13.63 4.15 2.58
CA PRO A 86 -13.17 3.97 1.21
C PRO A 86 -12.23 2.76 1.03
N CYS A 87 -11.70 2.21 2.12
CA CYS A 87 -10.78 1.06 2.06
C CYS A 87 -11.51 -0.28 2.12
N SER A 88 -12.44 -0.41 3.06
CA SER A 88 -13.10 -1.69 3.35
C SER A 88 -14.55 -1.75 2.87
N GLY A 89 -15.15 -0.63 2.47
CA GLY A 89 -16.57 -0.54 2.13
C GLY A 89 -17.50 -0.68 3.35
N ARG A 90 -16.96 -0.73 4.58
CA ARG A 90 -17.77 -0.89 5.79
C ARG A 90 -18.48 0.40 6.16
N PRO A 91 -19.65 0.29 6.79
CA PRO A 91 -20.34 1.45 7.33
C PRO A 91 -19.52 2.04 8.49
N GLY A 92 -19.39 3.34 8.47
CA GLY A 92 -18.70 4.11 9.50
C GLY A 92 -19.53 5.29 9.96
N LEU A 93 -19.24 5.75 11.16
CA LEU A 93 -19.88 6.90 11.79
C LEU A 93 -18.82 7.85 12.35
N TRP A 94 -18.82 9.10 11.89
CA TRP A 94 -18.03 10.15 12.53
C TRP A 94 -18.71 10.60 13.80
N ILE A 95 -18.10 10.30 14.95
CA ILE A 95 -18.63 10.59 16.29
C ILE A 95 -17.82 11.68 16.99
N GLU A 96 -18.42 12.34 17.96
CA GLU A 96 -17.69 13.23 18.85
C GLU A 96 -16.77 12.43 19.81
N PRO A 97 -15.57 12.92 20.12
CA PRO A 97 -14.63 12.23 21.00
C PRO A 97 -15.22 11.85 22.38
N ALA A 98 -16.19 12.64 22.88
CA ALA A 98 -16.88 12.36 24.14
C ALA A 98 -17.70 11.06 24.13
N LEU A 99 -18.01 10.51 22.96
CA LEU A 99 -18.77 9.26 22.79
C LEU A 99 -17.89 8.02 22.71
N ARG A 100 -16.57 8.18 22.80
CA ARG A 100 -15.57 7.12 22.61
C ARG A 100 -15.84 5.88 23.47
N ASP A 101 -16.23 6.09 24.72
CA ASP A 101 -16.35 5.01 25.71
C ASP A 101 -17.77 4.41 25.77
N ARG A 102 -18.66 4.75 24.83
CA ARG A 102 -19.98 4.13 24.77
C ARG A 102 -19.89 2.67 24.35
N PRO A 103 -20.68 1.76 24.98
CA PRO A 103 -20.64 0.34 24.65
C PRO A 103 -20.89 0.03 23.19
N GLU A 104 -21.77 0.79 22.53
CA GLU A 104 -22.09 0.63 21.11
C GLU A 104 -20.91 1.01 20.22
N VAL A 105 -20.11 2.00 20.64
CA VAL A 105 -18.91 2.47 19.91
C VAL A 105 -17.75 1.48 20.10
N LEU A 106 -17.64 0.88 21.28
CA LEU A 106 -16.60 -0.12 21.59
C LEU A 106 -16.73 -1.43 20.77
N GLN A 107 -17.88 -1.66 20.15
CA GLN A 107 -18.07 -2.76 19.18
C GLN A 107 -17.42 -2.48 17.82
N GLY A 108 -17.06 -1.24 17.54
CA GLY A 108 -16.38 -0.80 16.34
C GLY A 108 -14.88 -0.59 16.55
N THR A 109 -14.18 -0.36 15.45
CA THR A 109 -12.79 0.09 15.46
C THR A 109 -12.75 1.60 15.30
N LEU A 110 -12.05 2.30 16.21
CA LEU A 110 -11.93 3.75 16.19
C LEU A 110 -10.66 4.20 15.47
N PHE A 111 -10.80 5.24 14.65
CA PHE A 111 -9.70 5.86 13.93
C PHE A 111 -9.71 7.37 14.08
N GLU A 112 -8.54 7.94 14.22
CA GLU A 112 -8.35 9.38 14.10
C GLU A 112 -8.36 9.83 12.63
N PRO A 113 -8.69 11.09 12.33
CA PRO A 113 -8.77 11.58 10.96
C PRO A 113 -7.47 11.38 10.16
N VAL A 114 -6.31 11.47 10.81
CA VAL A 114 -5.01 11.25 10.18
C VAL A 114 -4.81 9.78 9.82
N GLU A 115 -5.21 8.88 10.70
CA GLU A 115 -5.17 7.43 10.45
C GLU A 115 -6.06 7.04 9.27
N VAL A 116 -7.25 7.65 9.14
CA VAL A 116 -8.16 7.42 8.01
C VAL A 116 -7.48 7.78 6.68
N ILE A 117 -6.81 8.94 6.61
CA ILE A 117 -6.05 9.32 5.40
C ILE A 117 -4.90 8.33 5.14
N CYS A 118 -4.14 7.97 6.17
CA CYS A 118 -2.99 7.09 6.03
C CYS A 118 -3.41 5.69 5.59
N ASN A 119 -4.49 5.15 6.15
CA ASN A 119 -5.05 3.85 5.75
C ASN A 119 -5.54 3.89 4.30
N HIS A 120 -6.24 4.96 3.91
CA HIS A 120 -6.68 5.13 2.52
C HIS A 120 -5.50 5.28 1.56
N LEU A 121 -4.48 6.06 1.94
CA LEU A 121 -3.26 6.19 1.15
C LEU A 121 -2.54 4.85 1.01
N GLN A 122 -2.42 4.07 2.09
CA GLN A 122 -1.82 2.74 2.07
C GLN A 122 -2.57 1.79 1.13
N HIS A 123 -3.90 1.78 1.22
CA HIS A 123 -4.76 0.97 0.36
C HIS A 123 -4.54 1.31 -1.12
N VAL A 124 -4.59 2.60 -1.45
CA VAL A 124 -4.38 3.10 -2.83
C VAL A 124 -2.98 2.77 -3.33
N VAL A 125 -1.94 2.96 -2.51
CA VAL A 125 -0.56 2.63 -2.90
C VAL A 125 -0.39 1.14 -3.17
N ARG A 126 -1.02 0.27 -2.37
CA ARG A 126 -0.98 -1.18 -2.62
C ARG A 126 -1.66 -1.55 -3.93
N GLN A 127 -2.82 -0.97 -4.22
CA GLN A 127 -3.54 -1.22 -5.48
C GLN A 127 -2.75 -0.77 -6.72
N HIS A 128 -2.02 0.35 -6.62
CA HIS A 128 -1.25 0.95 -7.70
C HIS A 128 0.27 0.71 -7.59
N ALA A 129 0.70 -0.25 -6.78
CA ALA A 129 2.12 -0.53 -6.54
C ALA A 129 2.89 -0.81 -7.84
N HIS A 130 2.26 -1.52 -8.78
CA HIS A 130 2.83 -1.83 -10.09
C HIS A 130 3.09 -0.58 -10.95
N GLU A 131 2.23 0.45 -10.87
CA GLU A 131 2.43 1.72 -11.57
C GLU A 131 3.54 2.57 -10.92
N LEU A 132 3.70 2.45 -9.60
CA LEU A 132 4.71 3.18 -8.84
C LEU A 132 6.13 2.62 -9.03
N LEU A 133 6.27 1.37 -9.46
CA LEU A 133 7.57 0.74 -9.70
C LEU A 133 8.15 1.19 -11.05
N THR A 134 8.84 2.34 -11.05
CA THR A 134 9.52 2.87 -12.23
C THR A 134 10.79 2.09 -12.57
N ARG A 135 11.36 2.34 -13.78
CA ARG A 135 12.65 1.77 -14.20
C ARG A 135 13.79 2.16 -13.26
N ASP A 136 13.80 3.42 -12.81
CA ASP A 136 14.81 3.91 -11.88
C ASP A 136 14.67 3.27 -10.49
N ALA A 137 13.43 3.12 -9.99
CA ALA A 137 13.16 2.41 -8.73
C ALA A 137 13.62 0.95 -8.81
N THR A 138 13.34 0.27 -9.92
CA THR A 138 13.82 -1.10 -10.17
C THR A 138 15.34 -1.15 -10.18
N SER A 139 16.00 -0.22 -10.87
CA SER A 139 17.45 -0.15 -10.91
C SER A 139 18.06 0.04 -9.51
N GLN A 140 17.44 0.88 -8.67
CA GLN A 140 17.89 1.08 -7.29
C GLN A 140 17.77 -0.20 -6.45
N LEU A 141 16.66 -0.94 -6.57
CA LEU A 141 16.47 -2.23 -5.89
C LEU A 141 17.52 -3.25 -6.32
N ILE A 142 17.76 -3.39 -7.64
CA ILE A 142 18.79 -4.29 -8.19
C ILE A 142 20.19 -3.89 -7.72
N ASN A 143 20.54 -2.60 -7.76
CA ASN A 143 21.84 -2.11 -7.31
C ASN A 143 22.05 -2.30 -5.81
N GLN A 144 20.99 -2.22 -5.01
CA GLN A 144 21.07 -2.53 -3.59
C GLN A 144 21.33 -4.03 -3.36
N LEU A 145 20.61 -4.90 -4.07
CA LEU A 145 20.82 -6.34 -4.00
C LEU A 145 22.19 -6.76 -4.52
N LYS A 146 22.71 -6.10 -5.55
CA LYS A 146 24.05 -6.37 -6.10
C LYS A 146 25.17 -6.27 -5.08
N LYS A 147 24.99 -5.47 -4.01
CA LYS A 147 25.99 -5.34 -2.93
C LYS A 147 26.10 -6.62 -2.09
N SER A 148 25.03 -7.39 -1.96
CA SER A 148 24.98 -8.64 -1.17
C SER A 148 25.01 -9.90 -2.02
N ALA A 149 24.50 -9.83 -3.26
CA ALA A 149 24.41 -10.96 -4.19
C ALA A 149 24.82 -10.53 -5.61
N PRO A 150 26.11 -10.20 -5.85
CA PRO A 150 26.58 -9.71 -7.15
C PRO A 150 26.43 -10.74 -8.25
N THR A 151 26.72 -12.01 -7.98
CA THR A 151 26.73 -13.10 -8.98
C THR A 151 25.39 -13.24 -9.70
N VAL A 152 24.30 -13.32 -8.95
CA VAL A 152 22.95 -13.48 -9.52
C VAL A 152 22.55 -12.28 -10.37
N VAL A 153 22.88 -11.07 -9.92
CA VAL A 153 22.57 -9.86 -10.67
C VAL A 153 23.36 -9.78 -11.96
N GLU A 154 24.66 -10.10 -11.94
CA GLU A 154 25.53 -10.03 -13.12
C GLU A 154 25.23 -11.13 -14.14
N GLU A 155 24.82 -12.31 -13.69
CA GLU A 155 24.35 -13.38 -14.55
C GLU A 155 23.04 -13.01 -15.25
N LEU A 156 22.08 -12.47 -14.48
CA LEU A 156 20.75 -12.16 -15.01
C LEU A 156 20.74 -10.92 -15.91
N ILE A 157 21.36 -9.81 -15.46
CA ILE A 157 21.25 -8.50 -16.10
C ILE A 157 22.63 -7.97 -16.51
N PRO A 158 22.86 -7.66 -17.80
CA PRO A 158 21.93 -7.69 -18.93
C PRO A 158 21.92 -9.02 -19.70
N GLY A 159 22.74 -10.01 -19.29
CA GLY A 159 23.04 -11.21 -20.07
C GLY A 159 21.81 -12.04 -20.45
N LEU A 160 20.99 -12.38 -19.49
CA LEU A 160 19.78 -13.18 -19.70
C LEU A 160 18.54 -12.34 -19.91
N LEU A 161 18.31 -11.31 -19.09
CA LEU A 161 17.16 -10.40 -19.19
C LEU A 161 17.62 -8.94 -19.14
N SER A 162 16.90 -8.07 -19.85
CA SER A 162 17.05 -6.63 -19.69
C SER A 162 16.41 -6.16 -18.35
N LEU A 163 16.88 -5.05 -17.81
CA LEU A 163 16.27 -4.41 -16.64
C LEU A 163 14.76 -4.19 -16.83
N GLY A 164 14.34 -3.92 -18.10
CA GLY A 164 12.93 -3.74 -18.44
C GLY A 164 12.09 -4.99 -18.31
N GLN A 165 12.63 -6.12 -18.69
CA GLN A 165 11.93 -7.40 -18.55
C GLN A 165 11.82 -7.79 -17.08
N VAL A 166 12.86 -7.58 -16.28
CA VAL A 166 12.81 -7.77 -14.83
C VAL A 166 11.76 -6.86 -14.21
N GLN A 167 11.75 -5.55 -14.54
CA GLN A 167 10.72 -4.63 -14.08
C GLN A 167 9.31 -5.12 -14.38
N GLN A 168 9.06 -5.59 -15.62
CA GLN A 168 7.73 -6.07 -16.02
C GLN A 168 7.28 -7.29 -15.20
N VAL A 169 8.20 -8.22 -14.88
CA VAL A 169 7.87 -9.34 -13.98
C VAL A 169 7.54 -8.84 -12.59
N LEU A 170 8.35 -7.93 -12.02
CA LEU A 170 8.08 -7.36 -10.70
C LEU A 170 6.75 -6.58 -10.67
N GLN A 171 6.43 -5.85 -11.73
CA GLN A 171 5.15 -5.15 -11.86
C GLN A 171 3.96 -6.10 -11.91
N ARG A 172 4.07 -7.24 -12.63
CA ARG A 172 3.01 -8.25 -12.66
C ARG A 172 2.78 -8.87 -11.28
N LEU A 173 3.84 -9.17 -10.53
CA LEU A 173 3.72 -9.66 -9.16
C LEU A 173 3.00 -8.63 -8.26
N LEU A 174 3.39 -7.36 -8.33
CA LEU A 174 2.74 -6.29 -7.56
C LEU A 174 1.29 -6.05 -7.97
N GLN A 175 0.94 -6.21 -9.25
CA GLN A 175 -0.43 -6.10 -9.73
C GLN A 175 -1.33 -7.18 -9.13
N GLU A 176 -0.78 -8.37 -8.89
CA GLU A 176 -1.43 -9.48 -8.20
C GLU A 176 -1.27 -9.40 -6.67
N GLN A 177 -0.76 -8.27 -6.15
CA GLN A 177 -0.51 -8.03 -4.73
C GLN A 177 0.53 -8.99 -4.11
N VAL A 178 1.36 -9.64 -4.92
CA VAL A 178 2.46 -10.47 -4.46
C VAL A 178 3.66 -9.57 -4.12
N PRO A 179 4.16 -9.60 -2.86
CA PRO A 179 5.28 -8.76 -2.46
C PRO A 179 6.58 -9.17 -3.16
N ILE A 180 7.37 -8.17 -3.51
CA ILE A 180 8.69 -8.36 -4.16
C ILE A 180 9.85 -8.28 -3.15
N ARG A 181 9.57 -8.32 -1.84
CA ARG A 181 10.59 -8.23 -0.77
C ARG A 181 11.65 -9.33 -0.83
N GLN A 182 11.32 -10.51 -1.36
CA GLN A 182 12.26 -11.61 -1.57
C GLN A 182 12.95 -11.48 -2.93
N LEU A 183 13.51 -10.30 -3.21
CA LEU A 183 14.07 -9.97 -4.52
C LEU A 183 15.16 -10.96 -4.96
N LEU A 184 16.00 -11.45 -4.05
CA LEU A 184 17.01 -12.47 -4.36
C LEU A 184 16.38 -13.74 -4.94
N VAL A 185 15.39 -14.31 -4.26
CA VAL A 185 14.67 -15.52 -4.70
C VAL A 185 14.01 -15.30 -6.05
N ILE A 186 13.46 -14.10 -6.28
CA ILE A 186 12.86 -13.72 -7.56
C ILE A 186 13.91 -13.71 -8.67
N LEU A 187 15.08 -13.08 -8.45
CA LEU A 187 16.11 -12.98 -9.46
C LEU A 187 16.78 -14.33 -9.76
N GLU A 188 17.04 -15.16 -8.73
CA GLU A 188 17.52 -16.54 -8.93
C GLU A 188 16.54 -17.35 -9.77
N SER A 189 15.25 -17.29 -9.43
CA SER A 189 14.19 -17.97 -10.18
C SER A 189 14.11 -17.49 -11.63
N LEU A 190 14.33 -16.20 -11.87
CA LEU A 190 14.40 -15.63 -13.21
C LEU A 190 15.64 -16.09 -13.96
N ALA A 191 16.82 -16.13 -13.33
CA ALA A 191 18.06 -16.60 -13.94
C ALA A 191 17.92 -18.05 -14.41
N ASP A 192 17.45 -18.93 -13.52
CA ASP A 192 17.22 -20.35 -13.81
C ASP A 192 16.31 -20.53 -15.06
N ARG A 193 15.19 -19.82 -15.12
CA ARG A 193 14.19 -20.00 -16.16
C ARG A 193 14.50 -19.24 -17.44
N ALA A 194 15.19 -18.11 -17.35
CA ALA A 194 15.50 -17.25 -18.49
C ALA A 194 16.48 -17.89 -19.49
N THR A 195 17.18 -18.95 -19.09
CA THR A 195 18.00 -19.78 -20.01
C THR A 195 17.15 -20.54 -21.02
N HIS A 196 15.90 -20.85 -20.68
CA HIS A 196 14.99 -21.67 -21.50
C HIS A 196 13.91 -20.84 -22.21
N THR A 197 13.47 -19.72 -21.63
CA THR A 197 12.42 -18.88 -22.21
C THR A 197 12.60 -17.42 -21.85
N LYS A 198 12.15 -16.54 -22.76
CA LYS A 198 12.05 -15.08 -22.51
C LYS A 198 10.60 -14.62 -22.40
N ASP A 199 9.64 -15.54 -22.42
CA ASP A 199 8.22 -15.21 -22.21
C ASP A 199 7.99 -14.76 -20.77
N LEU A 200 7.58 -13.51 -20.63
CA LEU A 200 7.37 -12.88 -19.34
C LEU A 200 6.22 -13.53 -18.54
N THR A 201 5.26 -14.13 -19.20
CA THR A 201 4.17 -14.85 -18.54
C THR A 201 4.68 -16.11 -17.88
N LEU A 202 5.43 -16.93 -18.64
CA LEU A 202 6.06 -18.14 -18.10
C LEU A 202 7.09 -17.84 -17.02
N LEU A 203 7.85 -16.76 -17.17
CA LEU A 203 8.81 -16.30 -16.15
C LEU A 203 8.08 -15.89 -14.86
N THR A 204 6.99 -15.12 -14.97
CA THR A 204 6.18 -14.70 -13.80
C THR A 204 5.58 -15.91 -13.09
N GLU A 205 5.03 -16.88 -13.83
CA GLU A 205 4.48 -18.11 -13.24
C GLU A 205 5.56 -18.90 -12.49
N HIS A 206 6.73 -19.03 -13.07
CA HIS A 206 7.82 -19.73 -12.39
C HIS A 206 8.23 -19.05 -11.09
N VAL A 207 8.33 -17.71 -11.09
CA VAL A 207 8.60 -16.93 -9.88
C VAL A 207 7.49 -17.14 -8.83
N ARG A 208 6.21 -17.13 -9.24
CA ARG A 208 5.06 -17.37 -8.33
C ARG A 208 5.14 -18.73 -7.65
N CYS A 209 5.50 -19.78 -8.40
CA CYS A 209 5.73 -21.11 -7.82
C CYS A 209 6.83 -21.07 -6.75
N ARG A 210 7.91 -20.34 -6.98
CA ARG A 210 9.00 -20.19 -5.98
C ARG A 210 8.57 -19.36 -4.77
N LEU A 211 7.65 -18.40 -4.94
CA LEU A 211 7.08 -17.58 -3.87
C LEU A 211 5.83 -18.20 -3.22
N ALA A 212 5.45 -19.43 -3.56
CA ALA A 212 4.21 -20.07 -3.10
C ALA A 212 4.02 -19.97 -1.57
N ARG A 213 5.08 -20.23 -0.77
CA ARG A 213 5.02 -20.10 0.69
C ARG A 213 4.61 -18.68 1.12
N THR A 214 5.19 -17.65 0.51
CA THR A 214 4.88 -16.24 0.82
C THR A 214 3.45 -15.89 0.44
N ILE A 215 3.00 -16.37 -0.71
CA ILE A 215 1.63 -16.14 -1.20
C ILE A 215 0.63 -16.85 -0.28
N CYS A 216 0.87 -18.12 0.08
CA CYS A 216 0.02 -18.86 1.00
C CYS A 216 -0.09 -18.19 2.38
N GLU A 217 1.04 -17.68 2.89
CA GLU A 217 1.08 -17.01 4.21
C GLU A 217 0.24 -15.72 4.21
N GLN A 218 0.18 -14.99 3.09
CA GLN A 218 -0.67 -13.79 2.96
C GLN A 218 -2.17 -14.11 3.02
N HIS A 219 -2.57 -15.30 2.58
CA HIS A 219 -3.97 -15.72 2.53
C HIS A 219 -4.36 -16.65 3.66
N ARG A 220 -3.45 -16.86 4.62
CA ARG A 220 -3.73 -17.68 5.79
C ARG A 220 -4.74 -16.97 6.69
N THR A 221 -5.86 -17.63 6.96
CA THR A 221 -6.83 -17.16 7.94
C THR A 221 -6.32 -17.33 9.37
N THR A 222 -6.90 -16.58 10.32
CA THR A 222 -6.58 -16.69 11.76
C THR A 222 -6.70 -18.11 12.30
N ASP A 223 -7.51 -18.96 11.68
CA ASP A 223 -7.72 -20.38 12.04
C ASP A 223 -6.69 -21.32 11.37
N GLY A 224 -5.71 -20.78 10.65
CA GLY A 224 -4.65 -21.56 10.00
C GLY A 224 -5.09 -22.34 8.75
N ARG A 225 -6.30 -22.10 8.26
CA ARG A 225 -6.82 -22.67 6.99
C ARG A 225 -6.51 -21.73 5.82
N MET A 226 -6.26 -22.31 4.64
CA MET A 226 -6.18 -21.57 3.38
C MET A 226 -7.56 -21.45 2.75
#